data_26674c917728188b4368380d74394aaa
#
_entry.id   26674c917728188b4368380d74394aaa
#
_cell.length_a   1.000
_cell.length_b   1.000
_cell.length_c   1.000
_cell.angle_alpha   90.00
_cell.angle_beta   90.00
_cell.angle_gamma   90.00
#
_symmetry.space_group_name_H-M   'P 1'
#
loop_
_entity.id
_entity.type
_entity.pdbx_description
1 polymer ?
#
loop_
_entity_poly.entity_id
_entity_poly.type
_entity_poly.pdbx_seq_one_letter_code
_entity_poly.pdbx_strand_id
1 'polypeptide(L)'
;MSDKVAEILIVDDKPANLRLLAQVLTEHGYQVRAMTSGARALESALATPPDLILLDVRMPEMDGFAVCAALKAQAQTRDIPIIFISALDSVDDKIAAFRLGGVDYVTKPFQPDEVLARTETHLALRGLQRRLQESNRRYRRELALAGQIQASFLPQALPTLPGWQLAARLIPSRETSGDFFDVVALPEGRWGFLIADVADKGVGAALFMALCWGLIRTYLARTPTAPARVFEAVNRRLLRDTTAGEFVTVFLGVLDATTGRLTY
;
A
#
# COMPACT_ATOMS: atom_id res chain seq x y z
N MET A 1 -16.99 11.78 -11.30
CA MET A 1 -15.58 12.24 -11.35
C MET A 1 -15.37 12.67 -12.78
N SER A 2 -15.02 13.93 -13.04
CA SER A 2 -14.77 14.43 -14.37
C SER A 2 -13.62 13.62 -14.96
N ASP A 3 -13.87 12.90 -16.08
CA ASP A 3 -12.80 12.22 -16.80
C ASP A 3 -11.85 13.31 -17.30
N LYS A 4 -10.74 13.49 -16.61
CA LYS A 4 -9.69 14.40 -17.06
C LYS A 4 -9.17 13.86 -18.38
N VAL A 5 -9.30 14.64 -19.44
CA VAL A 5 -8.74 14.31 -20.75
C VAL A 5 -7.24 14.05 -20.59
N ALA A 6 -6.75 12.91 -21.07
CA ALA A 6 -5.35 12.56 -20.96
C ALA A 6 -4.48 13.50 -21.80
N GLU A 7 -3.35 13.93 -21.22
CA GLU A 7 -2.38 14.80 -21.87
C GLU A 7 -1.19 14.01 -22.39
N ILE A 8 -0.92 14.14 -23.71
CA ILE A 8 0.16 13.46 -24.40
C ILE A 8 1.22 14.48 -24.83
N LEU A 9 2.46 14.25 -24.43
CA LEU A 9 3.60 15.01 -24.92
C LEU A 9 4.17 14.30 -26.15
N ILE A 10 4.23 14.97 -27.29
CA ILE A 10 4.88 14.49 -28.51
C ILE A 10 6.18 15.26 -28.76
N VAL A 11 7.25 14.53 -29.08
CA VAL A 11 8.59 15.08 -29.24
C VAL A 11 9.21 14.53 -30.52
N ASP A 12 9.47 15.40 -31.50
CA ASP A 12 10.07 15.06 -32.79
C ASP A 12 10.69 16.32 -33.38
N ASP A 13 11.90 16.26 -33.92
CA ASP A 13 12.57 17.43 -34.51
C ASP A 13 11.92 17.89 -35.82
N LYS A 14 11.07 17.07 -36.45
CA LYS A 14 10.37 17.34 -37.70
C LYS A 14 8.95 17.86 -37.46
N PRO A 15 8.65 19.14 -37.79
CA PRO A 15 7.32 19.71 -37.56
C PRO A 15 6.19 18.99 -38.32
N ALA A 16 6.51 18.29 -39.40
CA ALA A 16 5.53 17.50 -40.15
C ALA A 16 5.02 16.30 -39.33
N ASN A 17 5.91 15.59 -38.62
CA ASN A 17 5.54 14.48 -37.79
C ASN A 17 4.70 14.95 -36.57
N LEU A 18 5.10 16.07 -35.97
CA LEU A 18 4.35 16.67 -34.84
C LEU A 18 2.92 17.04 -35.26
N ARG A 19 2.76 17.64 -36.42
CA ARG A 19 1.42 18.00 -36.93
C ARG A 19 0.54 16.77 -37.16
N LEU A 20 1.07 15.74 -37.81
CA LEU A 20 0.35 14.50 -38.06
C LEU A 20 -0.07 13.81 -36.74
N LEU A 21 0.86 13.63 -35.83
CA LEU A 21 0.58 13.00 -34.53
C LEU A 21 -0.39 13.85 -33.68
N ALA A 22 -0.22 15.17 -33.66
CA ALA A 22 -1.12 16.06 -32.95
C ALA A 22 -2.54 16.02 -33.51
N GLN A 23 -2.70 15.99 -34.83
CA GLN A 23 -4.02 15.89 -35.47
C GLN A 23 -4.69 14.58 -35.06
N VAL A 24 -4.05 13.44 -35.27
CA VAL A 24 -4.59 12.11 -34.97
C VAL A 24 -5.02 12.01 -33.50
N LEU A 25 -4.17 12.42 -32.58
CA LEU A 25 -4.46 12.32 -31.14
C LEU A 25 -5.56 13.29 -30.70
N THR A 26 -5.58 14.51 -31.25
CA THR A 26 -6.62 15.51 -30.92
C THR A 26 -7.99 15.09 -31.45
N GLU A 27 -8.07 14.50 -32.66
CA GLU A 27 -9.31 13.96 -33.23
C GLU A 27 -9.90 12.84 -32.36
N HIS A 28 -9.05 12.13 -31.58
CA HIS A 28 -9.47 11.10 -30.61
C HIS A 28 -9.65 11.63 -29.19
N GLY A 29 -9.69 12.94 -29.01
CA GLY A 29 -10.05 13.58 -27.74
C GLY A 29 -8.91 13.75 -26.76
N TYR A 30 -7.65 13.55 -27.13
CA TYR A 30 -6.49 13.79 -26.26
C TYR A 30 -6.06 15.25 -26.29
N GLN A 31 -5.53 15.74 -25.16
CA GLN A 31 -4.78 16.99 -25.12
C GLN A 31 -3.34 16.71 -25.55
N VAL A 32 -2.85 17.51 -26.52
CA VAL A 32 -1.52 17.29 -27.09
C VAL A 32 -0.63 18.49 -26.86
N ARG A 33 0.56 18.22 -26.36
CA ARG A 33 1.65 19.20 -26.24
C ARG A 33 2.82 18.73 -27.11
N ALA A 34 3.26 19.60 -28.04
CA ALA A 34 4.28 19.26 -29.02
C ALA A 34 5.58 20.02 -28.76
N MET A 35 6.72 19.32 -28.81
CA MET A 35 8.06 19.88 -28.62
C MET A 35 8.98 19.43 -29.74
N THR A 36 9.81 20.36 -30.24
CA THR A 36 10.75 20.12 -31.32
C THR A 36 12.16 19.77 -30.86
N SER A 37 12.42 19.72 -29.54
CA SER A 37 13.73 19.36 -28.99
C SER A 37 13.63 18.60 -27.68
N GLY A 38 14.60 17.73 -27.42
CA GLY A 38 14.68 16.93 -26.22
C GLY A 38 14.80 17.77 -24.93
N ALA A 39 15.58 18.83 -24.95
CA ALA A 39 15.76 19.72 -23.79
C ALA A 39 14.44 20.40 -23.39
N ARG A 40 13.68 20.95 -24.35
CA ARG A 40 12.36 21.55 -24.11
C ARG A 40 11.34 20.51 -23.64
N ALA A 41 11.40 19.30 -24.19
CA ALA A 41 10.53 18.20 -23.76
C ALA A 41 10.76 17.82 -22.29
N LEU A 42 12.03 17.73 -21.88
CA LEU A 42 12.41 17.45 -20.51
C LEU A 42 11.92 18.55 -19.55
N GLU A 43 12.20 19.81 -19.85
CA GLU A 43 11.73 20.96 -19.07
C GLU A 43 10.21 20.98 -18.95
N SER A 44 9.50 20.80 -20.06
CA SER A 44 8.05 20.78 -20.09
C SER A 44 7.45 19.61 -19.29
N ALA A 45 8.03 18.42 -19.38
CA ALA A 45 7.57 17.25 -18.64
C ALA A 45 7.83 17.35 -17.15
N LEU A 46 8.91 18.02 -16.73
CA LEU A 46 9.22 18.28 -15.33
C LEU A 46 8.30 19.35 -14.73
N ALA A 47 7.98 20.40 -15.50
CA ALA A 47 7.08 21.46 -15.04
C ALA A 47 5.61 20.94 -14.93
N THR A 48 5.16 20.19 -15.92
CA THR A 48 3.80 19.62 -15.98
C THR A 48 3.87 18.19 -16.53
N PRO A 49 3.91 17.17 -15.65
CA PRO A 49 4.04 15.78 -16.07
C PRO A 49 2.86 15.31 -16.94
N PRO A 50 3.09 14.88 -18.22
CA PRO A 50 2.05 14.38 -19.09
C PRO A 50 1.60 12.95 -18.69
N ASP A 51 0.52 12.50 -19.32
CA ASP A 51 0.03 11.14 -19.08
C ASP A 51 0.76 10.09 -19.94
N LEU A 52 1.34 10.48 -21.08
CA LEU A 52 2.14 9.65 -21.95
C LEU A 52 3.08 10.52 -22.77
N ILE A 53 4.22 9.97 -23.18
CA ILE A 53 5.19 10.64 -24.07
C ILE A 53 5.39 9.79 -25.30
N LEU A 54 5.21 10.39 -26.49
CA LEU A 54 5.66 9.87 -27.77
C LEU A 54 6.99 10.56 -28.09
N LEU A 55 8.07 9.83 -28.24
CA LEU A 55 9.43 10.38 -28.26
C LEU A 55 10.22 9.87 -29.45
N ASP A 56 10.61 10.78 -30.35
CA ASP A 56 11.58 10.44 -31.40
C ASP A 56 12.94 10.15 -30.78
N VAL A 57 13.61 9.12 -31.30
CA VAL A 57 14.94 8.74 -30.87
C VAL A 57 16.00 9.69 -31.44
N ARG A 58 15.89 10.00 -32.74
CA ARG A 58 16.91 10.81 -33.44
C ARG A 58 16.56 12.28 -33.45
N MET A 59 17.11 13.04 -32.51
CA MET A 59 16.96 14.48 -32.45
C MET A 59 18.34 15.16 -32.29
N PRO A 60 18.50 16.39 -32.82
CA PRO A 60 19.72 17.19 -32.57
C PRO A 60 19.94 17.48 -31.08
N GLU A 61 21.19 17.68 -30.69
CA GLU A 61 21.65 18.06 -29.33
C GLU A 61 21.37 17.02 -28.25
N MET A 62 20.12 16.67 -28.01
CA MET A 62 19.69 15.68 -27.03
C MET A 62 18.78 14.67 -27.68
N ASP A 63 19.25 13.43 -27.83
CA ASP A 63 18.47 12.33 -28.40
C ASP A 63 17.36 11.81 -27.47
N GLY A 64 16.45 11.03 -28.01
CA GLY A 64 15.34 10.50 -27.22
C GLY A 64 15.76 9.55 -26.11
N PHE A 65 16.87 8.85 -26.27
CA PHE A 65 17.38 7.96 -25.23
C PHE A 65 17.88 8.75 -24.01
N ALA A 66 18.58 9.85 -24.25
CA ALA A 66 19.02 10.76 -23.19
C ALA A 66 17.84 11.42 -22.46
N VAL A 67 16.80 11.84 -23.21
CA VAL A 67 15.54 12.37 -22.65
C VAL A 67 14.87 11.32 -21.76
N CYS A 68 14.72 10.09 -22.26
CA CYS A 68 14.12 9.00 -21.51
C CYS A 68 14.88 8.73 -20.21
N ALA A 69 16.19 8.56 -20.27
CA ALA A 69 17.03 8.34 -19.10
C ALA A 69 16.87 9.45 -18.04
N ALA A 70 16.89 10.72 -18.47
CA ALA A 70 16.70 11.87 -17.59
C ALA A 70 15.31 11.88 -16.93
N LEU A 71 14.23 11.58 -17.67
CA LEU A 71 12.86 11.48 -17.14
C LEU A 71 12.72 10.30 -16.16
N LYS A 72 13.31 9.15 -16.44
CA LYS A 72 13.25 7.96 -15.58
C LYS A 72 14.05 8.12 -14.27
N ALA A 73 15.05 8.99 -14.26
CA ALA A 73 15.80 9.33 -13.06
C ALA A 73 15.01 10.18 -12.05
N GLN A 74 13.95 10.87 -12.46
CA GLN A 74 13.17 11.78 -11.62
C GLN A 74 11.92 11.12 -11.06
N ALA A 75 11.69 11.28 -9.76
CA ALA A 75 10.57 10.63 -9.06
C ALA A 75 9.19 11.00 -9.62
N GLN A 76 9.02 12.22 -10.13
CA GLN A 76 7.74 12.73 -10.64
C GLN A 76 7.43 12.29 -12.07
N THR A 77 8.44 11.86 -12.85
CA THR A 77 8.29 11.50 -14.28
C THR A 77 8.66 10.05 -14.58
N ARG A 78 9.33 9.33 -13.67
CA ARG A 78 9.79 7.96 -13.90
C ARG A 78 8.69 6.97 -14.29
N ASP A 79 7.46 7.18 -13.79
CA ASP A 79 6.32 6.30 -14.02
C ASP A 79 5.51 6.69 -15.28
N ILE A 80 5.92 7.73 -16.02
CA ILE A 80 5.28 8.14 -17.26
C ILE A 80 5.65 7.12 -18.36
N PRO A 81 4.66 6.51 -19.05
CA PRO A 81 4.96 5.66 -20.20
C PRO A 81 5.57 6.47 -21.35
N ILE A 82 6.67 5.97 -21.88
CA ILE A 82 7.38 6.55 -23.01
C ILE A 82 7.34 5.54 -24.15
N ILE A 83 6.71 5.92 -25.26
CA ILE A 83 6.70 5.16 -26.50
C ILE A 83 7.71 5.82 -27.44
N PHE A 84 8.71 5.08 -27.85
CA PHE A 84 9.66 5.58 -28.82
C PHE A 84 9.10 5.50 -30.26
N ILE A 85 9.35 6.53 -31.06
CA ILE A 85 9.01 6.57 -32.49
C ILE A 85 10.30 6.81 -33.25
N SER A 86 10.79 5.87 -34.06
CA SER A 86 12.08 6.00 -34.72
C SER A 86 12.17 5.26 -36.05
N ALA A 87 13.06 5.76 -36.92
CA ALA A 87 13.48 5.06 -38.13
C ALA A 87 14.49 3.92 -37.90
N LEU A 88 14.97 3.74 -36.65
CA LEU A 88 15.83 2.65 -36.27
C LEU A 88 15.01 1.36 -36.22
N ASP A 89 15.43 0.34 -36.98
CA ASP A 89 14.71 -0.94 -37.08
C ASP A 89 15.55 -2.13 -36.59
N SER A 90 16.77 -1.86 -36.07
CA SER A 90 17.59 -2.93 -35.53
C SER A 90 17.01 -3.47 -34.22
N VAL A 91 17.20 -4.76 -34.00
CA VAL A 91 16.79 -5.40 -32.74
C VAL A 91 17.52 -4.78 -31.54
N ASP A 92 18.78 -4.38 -31.71
CA ASP A 92 19.60 -3.79 -30.68
C ASP A 92 19.05 -2.42 -30.20
N ASP A 93 18.58 -1.59 -31.14
CA ASP A 93 17.97 -0.30 -30.80
C ASP A 93 16.67 -0.45 -30.01
N LYS A 94 15.84 -1.43 -30.40
CA LYS A 94 14.61 -1.75 -29.65
C LYS A 94 14.92 -2.26 -28.24
N ILE A 95 15.92 -3.12 -28.11
CA ILE A 95 16.39 -3.60 -26.78
C ILE A 95 16.92 -2.43 -25.94
N ALA A 96 17.68 -1.50 -26.53
CA ALA A 96 18.18 -0.33 -25.83
C ALA A 96 17.03 0.56 -25.33
N ALA A 97 16.00 0.79 -26.15
CA ALA A 97 14.81 1.56 -25.79
C ALA A 97 14.12 0.97 -24.53
N PHE A 98 13.90 -0.34 -24.49
CA PHE A 98 13.27 -1.01 -23.35
C PHE A 98 14.17 -1.00 -22.09
N ARG A 99 15.49 -1.19 -22.25
CA ARG A 99 16.44 -1.11 -21.11
C ARG A 99 16.49 0.25 -20.44
N LEU A 100 16.26 1.31 -21.21
CA LEU A 100 16.18 2.69 -20.69
C LEU A 100 14.82 3.02 -20.04
N GLY A 101 13.88 2.10 -20.06
CA GLY A 101 12.56 2.26 -19.43
C GLY A 101 11.45 2.73 -20.39
N GLY A 102 11.68 2.71 -21.71
CA GLY A 102 10.58 2.81 -22.66
C GLY A 102 9.63 1.63 -22.53
N VAL A 103 8.35 1.88 -22.73
CA VAL A 103 7.31 0.85 -22.60
C VAL A 103 6.92 0.24 -23.93
N ASP A 104 7.20 0.94 -25.03
CA ASP A 104 6.89 0.48 -26.39
C ASP A 104 7.75 1.20 -27.44
N TYR A 105 7.65 0.73 -28.67
CA TYR A 105 8.41 1.24 -29.81
C TYR A 105 7.59 1.18 -31.09
N VAL A 106 7.61 2.25 -31.87
CA VAL A 106 6.95 2.37 -33.19
C VAL A 106 7.99 2.73 -34.25
N THR A 107 8.00 1.98 -35.36
CA THR A 107 8.95 2.19 -36.45
C THR A 107 8.41 3.22 -37.47
N LYS A 108 9.25 4.16 -37.91
CA LYS A 108 8.94 5.09 -39.02
C LYS A 108 9.20 4.40 -40.39
N PRO A 109 8.31 4.56 -41.38
CA PRO A 109 7.06 5.35 -41.34
C PRO A 109 5.99 4.65 -40.52
N PHE A 110 5.36 5.37 -39.60
CA PHE A 110 4.33 4.82 -38.72
C PHE A 110 2.93 4.99 -39.33
N GLN A 111 2.03 4.09 -39.01
CA GLN A 111 0.62 4.22 -39.28
C GLN A 111 -0.09 4.92 -38.11
N PRO A 112 -0.96 5.90 -38.35
CA PRO A 112 -1.68 6.61 -37.30
C PRO A 112 -2.45 5.68 -36.35
N ASP A 113 -3.12 4.67 -36.90
CA ASP A 113 -3.91 3.70 -36.12
C ASP A 113 -3.01 2.85 -35.16
N GLU A 114 -1.77 2.53 -35.58
CA GLU A 114 -0.82 1.83 -34.73
C GLU A 114 -0.41 2.70 -33.52
N VAL A 115 -0.07 3.96 -33.77
CA VAL A 115 0.30 4.89 -32.71
C VAL A 115 -0.85 5.08 -31.73
N LEU A 116 -2.07 5.24 -32.25
CA LEU A 116 -3.27 5.38 -31.45
C LEU A 116 -3.51 4.16 -30.55
N ALA A 117 -3.54 2.95 -31.14
CA ALA A 117 -3.79 1.71 -30.39
C ALA A 117 -2.76 1.47 -29.26
N ARG A 118 -1.48 1.76 -29.52
CA ARG A 118 -0.43 1.68 -28.49
C ARG A 118 -0.60 2.73 -27.40
N THR A 119 -0.93 3.97 -27.79
CA THR A 119 -1.20 5.06 -26.87
C THR A 119 -2.37 4.71 -25.92
N GLU A 120 -3.48 4.25 -26.47
CA GLU A 120 -4.66 3.81 -25.70
C GLU A 120 -4.31 2.69 -24.72
N THR A 121 -3.57 1.69 -25.19
CA THR A 121 -3.14 0.55 -24.35
C THR A 121 -2.32 1.02 -23.17
N HIS A 122 -1.31 1.87 -23.38
CA HIS A 122 -0.44 2.31 -22.29
C HIS A 122 -1.09 3.34 -21.37
N LEU A 123 -2.01 4.17 -21.86
CA LEU A 123 -2.83 5.04 -21.02
C LEU A 123 -3.78 4.22 -20.12
N ALA A 124 -4.43 3.19 -20.68
CA ALA A 124 -5.29 2.30 -19.90
C ALA A 124 -4.51 1.55 -18.80
N LEU A 125 -3.35 0.99 -19.13
CA LEU A 125 -2.46 0.34 -18.16
C LEU A 125 -2.03 1.29 -17.04
N ARG A 126 -1.62 2.52 -17.39
CA ARG A 126 -1.27 3.54 -16.40
C ARG A 126 -2.45 3.90 -15.50
N GLY A 127 -3.64 4.05 -16.08
CA GLY A 127 -4.87 4.32 -15.33
C GLY A 127 -5.18 3.22 -14.31
N LEU A 128 -5.04 1.96 -14.71
CA LEU A 128 -5.22 0.81 -13.80
C LEU A 128 -4.17 0.77 -12.69
N GLN A 129 -2.90 1.01 -13.02
CA GLN A 129 -1.82 1.08 -12.03
C GLN A 129 -2.05 2.18 -10.99
N ARG A 130 -2.44 3.40 -11.43
CA ARG A 130 -2.78 4.50 -10.53
C ARG A 130 -3.94 4.14 -9.59
N ARG A 131 -5.04 3.60 -10.13
CA ARG A 131 -6.20 3.17 -9.33
C ARG A 131 -5.81 2.11 -8.30
N LEU A 132 -5.00 1.14 -8.67
CA LEU A 132 -4.50 0.11 -7.77
C LEU A 132 -3.63 0.71 -6.65
N GLN A 133 -2.73 1.63 -6.98
CA GLN A 133 -1.88 2.31 -6.00
C GLN A 133 -2.70 3.16 -5.02
N GLU A 134 -3.69 3.90 -5.52
CA GLU A 134 -4.60 4.71 -4.69
C GLU A 134 -5.42 3.83 -3.74
N SER A 135 -5.98 2.72 -4.26
CA SER A 135 -6.72 1.75 -3.47
C SER A 135 -5.84 1.13 -2.37
N ASN A 136 -4.61 0.69 -2.72
CA ASN A 136 -3.66 0.16 -1.75
C ASN A 136 -3.28 1.19 -0.67
N ARG A 137 -3.06 2.46 -1.04
CA ARG A 137 -2.78 3.53 -0.08
C ARG A 137 -3.95 3.76 0.87
N ARG A 138 -5.19 3.70 0.35
CA ARG A 138 -6.41 3.83 1.16
C ARG A 138 -6.51 2.68 2.15
N TYR A 139 -6.40 1.42 1.68
CA TYR A 139 -6.47 0.25 2.56
C TYR A 139 -5.40 0.26 3.65
N ARG A 140 -4.16 0.64 3.33
CA ARG A 140 -3.11 0.75 4.34
C ARG A 140 -3.43 1.79 5.42
N ARG A 141 -4.02 2.93 5.05
CA ARG A 141 -4.45 3.95 6.04
C ARG A 141 -5.56 3.43 6.95
N GLU A 142 -6.55 2.74 6.40
CA GLU A 142 -7.64 2.13 7.15
C GLU A 142 -7.13 1.07 8.13
N LEU A 143 -6.20 0.21 7.69
CA LEU A 143 -5.56 -0.80 8.53
C LEU A 143 -4.69 -0.17 9.64
N ALA A 144 -3.93 0.87 9.32
CA ALA A 144 -3.12 1.59 10.31
C ALA A 144 -4.00 2.20 11.41
N LEU A 145 -5.15 2.78 11.04
CA LEU A 145 -6.12 3.30 12.01
C LEU A 145 -6.69 2.16 12.90
N ALA A 146 -7.06 1.03 12.30
CA ALA A 146 -7.52 -0.14 13.05
C ALA A 146 -6.46 -0.62 14.05
N GLY A 147 -5.19 -0.67 13.64
CA GLY A 147 -4.07 -1.01 14.52
C GLY A 147 -3.87 -0.02 15.68
N GLN A 148 -4.04 1.27 15.44
CA GLN A 148 -3.99 2.29 16.49
C GLN A 148 -5.12 2.11 17.52
N ILE A 149 -6.35 1.85 17.06
CA ILE A 149 -7.48 1.56 17.95
C ILE A 149 -7.20 0.30 18.76
N GLN A 150 -6.71 -0.76 18.13
CA GLN A 150 -6.37 -2.01 18.81
C GLN A 150 -5.27 -1.82 19.85
N ALA A 151 -4.22 -1.07 19.54
CA ALA A 151 -3.14 -0.75 20.47
C ALA A 151 -3.64 0.01 21.70
N SER A 152 -4.75 0.74 21.61
CA SER A 152 -5.37 1.44 22.76
C SER A 152 -6.02 0.50 23.76
N PHE A 153 -6.31 -0.74 23.39
CA PHE A 153 -6.82 -1.76 24.33
C PHE A 153 -5.71 -2.31 25.24
N LEU A 154 -4.48 -2.24 24.79
CA LEU A 154 -3.33 -2.74 25.56
C LEU A 154 -2.91 -1.74 26.63
N PRO A 155 -2.35 -2.21 27.74
CA PRO A 155 -1.80 -1.33 28.79
C PRO A 155 -0.75 -0.38 28.21
N GLN A 156 -1.01 0.93 28.28
CA GLN A 156 -0.05 1.96 27.83
C GLN A 156 1.13 2.10 28.82
N ALA A 157 0.91 1.75 30.08
CA ALA A 157 1.92 1.65 31.12
C ALA A 157 1.62 0.46 32.00
N LEU A 158 2.65 -0.23 32.44
CA LEU A 158 2.54 -1.30 33.42
C LEU A 158 2.38 -0.70 34.81
N PRO A 159 1.55 -1.29 35.69
CA PRO A 159 1.42 -0.84 37.06
C PRO A 159 2.70 -1.09 37.84
N THR A 160 2.94 -0.25 38.85
CA THR A 160 3.99 -0.47 39.83
C THR A 160 3.44 -1.33 40.95
N LEU A 161 4.01 -2.51 41.14
CA LEU A 161 3.67 -3.43 42.22
C LEU A 161 4.81 -3.43 43.27
N PRO A 162 4.56 -3.12 44.53
CA PRO A 162 5.60 -3.15 45.56
C PRO A 162 6.26 -4.53 45.65
N GLY A 163 7.58 -4.56 45.55
CA GLY A 163 8.35 -5.81 45.58
C GLY A 163 8.42 -6.58 44.25
N TRP A 164 7.81 -6.07 43.16
CA TRP A 164 7.76 -6.73 41.85
C TRP A 164 8.27 -5.83 40.77
N GLN A 165 8.93 -6.42 39.76
CA GLN A 165 9.30 -5.76 38.54
C GLN A 165 8.51 -6.39 37.39
N LEU A 166 7.82 -5.55 36.61
CA LEU A 166 7.04 -5.98 35.47
C LEU A 166 7.65 -5.42 34.17
N ALA A 167 7.75 -6.27 33.17
CA ALA A 167 8.09 -5.87 31.80
C ALA A 167 7.20 -6.60 30.81
N ALA A 168 6.69 -5.89 29.82
CA ALA A 168 5.93 -6.48 28.74
C ALA A 168 6.27 -5.76 27.43
N ARG A 169 6.28 -6.50 26.34
CA ARG A 169 6.51 -5.97 25.00
C ARG A 169 5.72 -6.77 23.99
N LEU A 170 4.99 -6.08 23.11
CA LEU A 170 4.33 -6.64 21.94
C LEU A 170 4.90 -5.99 20.68
N ILE A 171 5.27 -6.79 19.71
CA ILE A 171 5.75 -6.33 18.39
C ILE A 171 4.83 -6.94 17.34
N PRO A 172 3.85 -6.19 16.85
CA PRO A 172 2.96 -6.66 15.81
C PRO A 172 3.72 -6.98 14.51
N SER A 173 3.39 -8.09 13.87
CA SER A 173 3.98 -8.48 12.57
C SER A 173 3.35 -7.75 11.37
N ARG A 174 2.19 -7.14 11.57
CA ARG A 174 1.41 -6.38 10.57
C ARG A 174 0.82 -5.13 11.22
N GLU A 175 0.01 -4.39 10.50
CA GLU A 175 -0.72 -3.22 11.00
C GLU A 175 -1.66 -3.56 12.17
N THR A 176 -2.21 -4.79 12.20
CA THR A 176 -3.04 -5.33 13.27
C THR A 176 -2.45 -6.64 13.78
N SER A 177 -2.72 -6.99 15.04
CA SER A 177 -2.21 -8.20 15.70
C SER A 177 -3.35 -9.08 16.23
N GLY A 178 -3.16 -10.42 16.17
CA GLY A 178 -3.94 -11.38 16.95
C GLY A 178 -3.44 -11.49 18.39
N ASP A 179 -2.14 -11.24 18.58
CA ASP A 179 -1.50 -11.32 19.90
C ASP A 179 -1.90 -10.14 20.78
N PHE A 180 -2.05 -10.39 22.06
CA PHE A 180 -2.28 -9.34 23.05
C PHE A 180 -1.83 -9.77 24.46
N PHE A 181 -1.60 -8.79 25.31
CA PHE A 181 -1.39 -8.98 26.74
C PHE A 181 -2.22 -7.96 27.52
N ASP A 182 -2.48 -8.26 28.80
CA ASP A 182 -3.11 -7.32 29.70
C ASP A 182 -2.63 -7.51 31.14
N VAL A 183 -2.71 -6.43 31.93
CA VAL A 183 -2.44 -6.44 33.37
C VAL A 183 -3.60 -5.74 34.03
N VAL A 184 -4.38 -6.47 34.80
CA VAL A 184 -5.65 -6.03 35.39
C VAL A 184 -5.58 -6.00 36.90
N ALA A 185 -5.84 -4.83 37.48
CA ALA A 185 -6.00 -4.73 38.93
C ALA A 185 -7.30 -5.45 39.38
N LEU A 186 -7.19 -6.30 40.39
CA LEU A 186 -8.29 -7.06 40.97
C LEU A 186 -8.49 -6.69 42.44
N PRO A 187 -9.64 -7.00 43.04
CA PRO A 187 -9.87 -6.75 44.45
C PRO A 187 -8.84 -7.43 45.36
N GLU A 188 -8.67 -6.90 46.57
CA GLU A 188 -7.80 -7.43 47.64
C GLU A 188 -6.32 -7.50 47.26
N GLY A 189 -5.80 -6.53 46.49
CA GLY A 189 -4.39 -6.43 46.13
C GLY A 189 -3.93 -7.49 45.09
N ARG A 190 -4.85 -8.14 44.44
CA ARG A 190 -4.55 -9.13 43.36
C ARG A 190 -4.39 -8.49 42.01
N TRP A 191 -3.68 -9.19 41.14
CA TRP A 191 -3.41 -8.75 39.76
C TRP A 191 -3.59 -9.89 38.79
N GLY A 192 -4.37 -9.65 37.75
CA GLY A 192 -4.51 -10.56 36.60
C GLY A 192 -3.47 -10.27 35.53
N PHE A 193 -2.78 -11.28 35.07
CA PHE A 193 -1.83 -11.24 33.96
C PHE A 193 -2.36 -12.11 32.82
N LEU A 194 -2.48 -11.54 31.67
CA LEU A 194 -3.03 -12.16 30.48
C LEU A 194 -2.05 -12.08 29.34
N ILE A 195 -1.79 -13.20 28.67
CA ILE A 195 -1.09 -13.28 27.38
C ILE A 195 -1.91 -14.18 26.49
N ALA A 196 -2.18 -13.75 25.26
CA ALA A 196 -3.00 -14.49 24.34
C ALA A 196 -2.55 -14.32 22.88
N ASP A 197 -2.79 -15.36 22.09
CA ASP A 197 -2.51 -15.43 20.66
C ASP A 197 -3.75 -16.00 19.94
N VAL A 198 -4.33 -15.21 19.06
CA VAL A 198 -5.44 -15.60 18.19
C VAL A 198 -4.89 -16.30 16.96
N ALA A 199 -5.45 -17.44 16.64
CA ALA A 199 -5.15 -18.11 15.38
C ALA A 199 -5.48 -17.22 14.18
N ASP A 200 -4.61 -17.29 13.14
CA ASP A 200 -4.67 -16.45 11.94
C ASP A 200 -4.10 -15.04 12.14
N LYS A 201 -4.15 -14.22 11.09
CA LYS A 201 -3.54 -12.87 11.04
C LYS A 201 -4.45 -11.89 10.29
N GLY A 202 -4.23 -10.60 10.57
CA GLY A 202 -4.96 -9.52 9.90
C GLY A 202 -6.21 -9.08 10.65
N VAL A 203 -7.17 -8.51 9.92
CA VAL A 203 -8.35 -7.84 10.51
C VAL A 203 -9.26 -8.81 11.27
N GLY A 204 -9.44 -10.04 10.76
CA GLY A 204 -10.27 -11.07 11.42
C GLY A 204 -9.71 -11.39 12.82
N ALA A 205 -8.43 -11.74 12.89
CA ALA A 205 -7.76 -12.01 14.16
C ALA A 205 -7.79 -10.80 15.10
N ALA A 206 -7.63 -9.58 14.59
CA ALA A 206 -7.69 -8.36 15.37
C ALA A 206 -9.07 -8.10 15.99
N LEU A 207 -10.16 -8.36 15.25
CA LEU A 207 -11.52 -8.25 15.75
C LEU A 207 -11.84 -9.33 16.78
N PHE A 208 -11.41 -10.56 16.52
CA PHE A 208 -11.58 -11.66 17.46
C PHE A 208 -10.77 -11.44 18.76
N MET A 209 -9.55 -10.89 18.63
CA MET A 209 -8.75 -10.43 19.77
C MET A 209 -9.52 -9.42 20.63
N ALA A 210 -10.10 -8.38 20.03
CA ALA A 210 -10.84 -7.36 20.78
C ALA A 210 -12.04 -7.95 21.54
N LEU A 211 -12.75 -8.90 20.90
CA LEU A 211 -13.84 -9.63 21.54
C LEU A 211 -13.34 -10.47 22.71
N CYS A 212 -12.28 -11.26 22.52
CA CYS A 212 -11.70 -12.10 23.56
C CYS A 212 -11.18 -11.26 24.75
N TRP A 213 -10.45 -10.18 24.45
CA TRP A 213 -9.96 -9.24 25.46
C TRP A 213 -11.11 -8.67 26.31
N GLY A 214 -12.17 -8.16 25.67
CA GLY A 214 -13.32 -7.61 26.39
C GLY A 214 -14.06 -8.62 27.24
N LEU A 215 -14.26 -9.85 26.73
CA LEU A 215 -14.90 -10.94 27.48
C LEU A 215 -14.04 -11.38 28.66
N ILE A 216 -12.74 -11.61 28.46
CA ILE A 216 -11.84 -12.06 29.54
C ILE A 216 -11.81 -11.01 30.67
N ARG A 217 -11.65 -9.73 30.37
CA ARG A 217 -11.70 -8.66 31.38
C ARG A 217 -13.02 -8.64 32.17
N THR A 218 -14.14 -8.78 31.44
CA THR A 218 -15.48 -8.75 32.02
C THR A 218 -15.68 -9.91 33.01
N TYR A 219 -15.30 -11.12 32.62
CA TYR A 219 -15.48 -12.30 33.50
C TYR A 219 -14.44 -12.37 34.58
N LEU A 220 -13.21 -11.93 34.35
CA LEU A 220 -12.16 -11.85 35.38
C LEU A 220 -12.55 -10.90 36.50
N ALA A 221 -13.16 -9.75 36.21
CA ALA A 221 -13.68 -8.84 37.22
C ALA A 221 -14.77 -9.46 38.10
N ARG A 222 -15.54 -10.42 37.56
CA ARG A 222 -16.63 -11.13 38.30
C ARG A 222 -16.14 -12.30 39.12
N THR A 223 -15.08 -12.98 38.69
CA THR A 223 -14.52 -14.20 39.32
C THR A 223 -13.01 -14.10 39.44
N PRO A 224 -12.51 -13.14 40.24
CA PRO A 224 -11.08 -12.79 40.27
C PRO A 224 -10.17 -13.88 40.91
N THR A 225 -10.71 -14.94 41.47
CA THR A 225 -9.94 -16.02 42.15
C THR A 225 -9.94 -17.34 41.39
N ALA A 226 -10.66 -17.44 40.28
CA ALA A 226 -10.87 -18.71 39.59
C ALA A 226 -10.66 -18.58 38.08
N PRO A 227 -9.40 -18.53 37.55
CA PRO A 227 -9.11 -18.44 36.15
C PRO A 227 -9.83 -19.48 35.27
N ALA A 228 -9.94 -20.72 35.75
CA ALA A 228 -10.66 -21.78 35.03
C ALA A 228 -12.13 -21.41 34.76
N ARG A 229 -12.84 -20.81 35.71
CA ARG A 229 -14.23 -20.34 35.50
C ARG A 229 -14.35 -19.20 34.53
N VAL A 230 -13.32 -18.33 34.49
CA VAL A 230 -13.26 -17.28 33.45
C VAL A 230 -13.20 -17.92 32.08
N PHE A 231 -12.33 -18.89 31.86
CA PHE A 231 -12.23 -19.60 30.57
C PHE A 231 -13.50 -20.35 30.18
N GLU A 232 -14.13 -21.05 31.11
CA GLU A 232 -15.42 -21.72 30.86
C GLU A 232 -16.50 -20.73 30.39
N ALA A 233 -16.58 -19.57 31.05
CA ALA A 233 -17.57 -18.56 30.71
C ALA A 233 -17.28 -17.89 29.37
N VAL A 234 -16.01 -17.54 29.11
CA VAL A 234 -15.56 -16.95 27.83
C VAL A 234 -15.77 -17.92 26.69
N ASN A 235 -15.32 -19.17 26.83
CA ASN A 235 -15.47 -20.19 25.77
C ASN A 235 -16.93 -20.44 25.44
N ARG A 236 -17.80 -20.59 26.44
CA ARG A 236 -19.25 -20.75 26.24
C ARG A 236 -19.86 -19.55 25.51
N ARG A 237 -19.38 -18.36 25.80
CA ARG A 237 -19.86 -17.13 25.17
C ARG A 237 -19.40 -17.05 23.72
N LEU A 238 -18.14 -17.32 23.44
CA LEU A 238 -17.59 -17.36 22.09
C LEU A 238 -18.30 -18.39 21.21
N LEU A 239 -18.45 -19.62 21.68
CA LEU A 239 -19.14 -20.68 20.94
C LEU A 239 -20.61 -20.37 20.61
N ARG A 240 -21.26 -19.53 21.41
CA ARG A 240 -22.64 -19.11 21.16
C ARG A 240 -22.74 -17.94 20.20
N ASP A 241 -21.81 -16.99 20.29
CA ASP A 241 -21.93 -15.68 19.62
C ASP A 241 -21.10 -15.60 18.32
N THR A 242 -20.20 -16.56 18.09
CA THR A 242 -19.39 -16.62 16.86
C THR A 242 -19.63 -17.93 16.09
N THR A 243 -19.67 -17.83 14.77
CA THR A 243 -19.77 -18.98 13.87
C THR A 243 -18.43 -19.28 13.18
N ALA A 244 -17.45 -18.45 13.39
CA ALA A 244 -16.13 -18.57 12.80
C ALA A 244 -15.32 -19.63 13.56
N GLY A 245 -14.55 -20.42 12.84
CA GLY A 245 -13.69 -21.46 13.41
C GLY A 245 -12.41 -20.95 14.06
N GLU A 246 -12.34 -19.64 14.37
CA GLU A 246 -11.18 -19.05 15.03
C GLU A 246 -11.08 -19.55 16.48
N PHE A 247 -9.87 -19.72 16.93
CA PHE A 247 -9.54 -20.01 18.33
C PHE A 247 -8.44 -19.08 18.83
N VAL A 248 -8.35 -18.99 20.15
CA VAL A 248 -7.32 -18.22 20.84
C VAL A 248 -6.62 -19.10 21.87
N THR A 249 -5.31 -19.03 21.92
CA THR A 249 -4.51 -19.61 23.00
C THR A 249 -4.32 -18.54 24.06
N VAL A 250 -4.55 -18.88 25.33
CA VAL A 250 -4.54 -17.90 26.42
C VAL A 250 -3.83 -18.45 27.64
N PHE A 251 -2.93 -17.67 28.21
CA PHE A 251 -2.46 -17.81 29.58
C PHE A 251 -3.09 -16.70 30.43
N LEU A 252 -3.74 -17.09 31.52
CA LEU A 252 -4.28 -16.17 32.51
C LEU A 252 -3.77 -16.59 33.91
N GLY A 253 -3.02 -15.70 34.54
CA GLY A 253 -2.55 -15.87 35.94
C GLY A 253 -3.11 -14.80 36.87
N VAL A 254 -3.48 -15.16 38.06
CA VAL A 254 -3.88 -14.23 39.11
C VAL A 254 -2.83 -14.28 40.23
N LEU A 255 -2.13 -13.18 40.41
CA LEU A 255 -1.10 -12.99 41.42
C LEU A 255 -1.71 -12.30 42.67
N ASP A 256 -1.56 -12.89 43.81
CA ASP A 256 -1.66 -12.20 45.10
C ASP A 256 -0.30 -11.54 45.38
N ALA A 257 -0.24 -10.21 45.24
CA ALA A 257 1.02 -9.48 45.38
C ALA A 257 1.57 -9.48 46.80
N THR A 258 0.73 -9.74 47.80
CA THR A 258 1.12 -9.78 49.22
C THR A 258 1.79 -11.10 49.59
N THR A 259 1.24 -12.20 49.12
CA THR A 259 1.72 -13.55 49.46
C THR A 259 2.67 -14.13 48.42
N GLY A 260 2.72 -13.54 47.23
CA GLY A 260 3.48 -14.06 46.09
C GLY A 260 2.83 -15.28 45.42
N ARG A 261 1.62 -15.64 45.76
CA ARG A 261 0.90 -16.79 45.19
C ARG A 261 0.36 -16.46 43.81
N LEU A 262 0.74 -17.24 42.83
CA LEU A 262 0.19 -17.21 41.49
C LEU A 262 -0.76 -18.40 41.26
N THR A 263 -2.00 -18.11 40.87
CA THR A 263 -2.99 -19.11 40.43
C THR A 263 -3.24 -18.95 38.94
N TYR A 264 -3.11 -20.01 38.15
CA TYR A 264 -3.29 -19.97 36.69
C TYR A 264 -4.10 -21.17 36.19
#